data_be2b046eb10d5bad8ee5aba440218900
#
_entry.id   be2b046eb10d5bad8ee5aba440218900
#
_cell.length_a   1.000
_cell.length_b   1.000
_cell.length_c   1.000
_cell.angle_alpha   90.00
_cell.angle_beta   90.00
_cell.angle_gamma   90.00
#
_symmetry.space_group_name_H-M   'P 1'
#
loop_
_entity.id
_entity.type
_entity.pdbx_description
1 polymer ?
#
loop_
_entity_poly.entity_id
_entity_poly.type
_entity_poly.pdbx_seq_one_letter_code
_entity_poly.pdbx_strand_id
1 'polypeptide(L)'
;MSGRNMTFLVVAALVLLVASNALYVIKQTERGVLLRFGEVVDPDLKPGLHVKIPFVNSVRKFDGRLITVDSQPERFFTQEQKALIVDSYAKFKIKDTAKFYTATNGEMSRAMALLSQRINNGLRNQVAVRTIQEVVSGERDELMNDLTENLTVVAQESLGVEVVDVRVKQIDLPPDVSESVYRRMNAEREKEA
;
A
#
# COMPACT_ATOMS: atom_id res chain seq x y z
N MET A 1 10.14 48.49 35.28
CA MET A 1 10.02 47.04 35.55
C MET A 1 11.36 46.54 36.01
N SER A 2 11.44 45.92 37.19
CA SER A 2 12.71 45.40 37.73
C SER A 2 13.24 44.32 36.79
N GLY A 3 14.57 44.32 36.51
CA GLY A 3 15.20 43.34 35.60
C GLY A 3 14.89 41.87 35.99
N ARG A 4 14.63 41.64 37.30
CA ARG A 4 14.20 40.32 37.83
C ARG A 4 12.84 39.88 37.35
N ASN A 5 11.89 40.81 37.12
CA ASN A 5 10.57 40.47 36.57
C ASN A 5 10.64 40.21 35.08
N MET A 6 11.57 40.84 34.38
CA MET A 6 11.78 40.62 32.94
C MET A 6 12.43 39.26 32.67
N THR A 7 13.41 38.84 33.49
CA THR A 7 13.99 37.51 33.43
C THR A 7 12.97 36.42 33.74
N PHE A 8 12.10 36.63 34.72
CA PHE A 8 11.05 35.69 35.04
C PHE A 8 10.03 35.52 33.90
N LEU A 9 9.63 36.62 33.24
CA LEU A 9 8.76 36.59 32.08
C LEU A 9 9.39 35.85 30.88
N VAL A 10 10.68 36.08 30.63
CA VAL A 10 11.39 35.38 29.55
C VAL A 10 11.48 33.87 29.82
N VAL A 11 11.81 33.47 31.05
CA VAL A 11 11.85 32.04 31.42
C VAL A 11 10.46 31.40 31.33
N ALA A 12 9.42 32.08 31.81
CA ALA A 12 8.06 31.60 31.72
C ALA A 12 7.60 31.44 30.26
N ALA A 13 7.92 32.39 29.37
CA ALA A 13 7.66 32.31 27.97
C ALA A 13 8.39 31.14 27.29
N LEU A 14 9.65 30.92 27.66
CA LEU A 14 10.45 29.79 27.13
C LEU A 14 9.90 28.44 27.57
N VAL A 15 9.51 28.31 28.83
CA VAL A 15 8.85 27.11 29.37
C VAL A 15 7.50 26.83 28.64
N LEU A 16 6.70 27.86 28.44
CA LEU A 16 5.44 27.76 27.68
C LEU A 16 5.66 27.32 26.23
N LEU A 17 6.69 27.82 25.59
CA LEU A 17 7.05 27.47 24.21
C LEU A 17 7.50 26.01 24.12
N VAL A 18 8.31 25.54 25.06
CA VAL A 18 8.74 24.13 25.14
C VAL A 18 7.54 23.22 25.44
N ALA A 19 6.69 23.59 26.39
CA ALA A 19 5.49 22.84 26.75
C ALA A 19 4.50 22.73 25.57
N SER A 20 4.33 23.79 24.79
CA SER A 20 3.50 23.80 23.58
C SER A 20 4.00 22.83 22.51
N ASN A 21 5.32 22.64 22.37
CA ASN A 21 5.91 21.69 21.44
C ASN A 21 5.97 20.25 21.98
N ALA A 22 5.71 20.04 23.27
CA ALA A 22 5.71 18.73 23.87
C ALA A 22 4.41 17.95 23.63
N LEU A 23 3.30 18.64 23.43
CA LEU A 23 1.99 18.03 23.25
C LEU A 23 1.69 17.76 21.76
N TYR A 24 1.15 16.57 21.48
CA TYR A 24 0.66 16.24 20.14
C TYR A 24 -0.54 15.31 20.23
N VAL A 25 -1.38 15.32 19.18
CA VAL A 25 -2.59 14.50 19.10
C VAL A 25 -2.46 13.55 17.92
N ILE A 26 -2.83 12.29 18.14
CA ILE A 26 -3.02 11.29 17.08
C ILE A 26 -4.52 11.07 16.91
N LYS A 27 -5.01 11.26 15.67
CA LYS A 27 -6.40 11.05 15.32
C LYS A 27 -6.71 9.55 15.22
N GLN A 28 -7.99 9.18 15.32
CA GLN A 28 -8.43 7.79 15.16
C GLN A 28 -8.15 7.21 13.78
N THR A 29 -8.04 8.07 12.76
CA THR A 29 -7.69 7.69 11.38
C THR A 29 -6.20 7.63 11.13
N GLU A 30 -5.39 8.00 12.11
CA GLU A 30 -3.93 8.05 12.01
C GLU A 30 -3.30 6.91 12.82
N ARG A 31 -2.21 6.41 12.32
CA ARG A 31 -1.24 5.57 13.04
C ARG A 31 0.03 6.37 13.24
N GLY A 32 0.67 6.20 14.39
CA GLY A 32 1.86 6.95 14.70
C GLY A 32 3.00 6.07 15.20
N VAL A 33 4.23 6.52 14.93
CA VAL A 33 5.44 5.95 15.49
C VAL A 33 6.25 7.05 16.20
N LEU A 34 6.70 6.76 17.39
CA LEU A 34 7.60 7.66 18.14
C LEU A 34 9.04 7.28 17.84
N LEU A 35 9.78 8.25 17.36
CA LEU A 35 11.20 8.10 17.06
C LEU A 35 12.01 8.90 18.04
N ARG A 36 13.14 8.36 18.48
CA ARG A 36 14.17 9.05 19.24
C ARG A 36 15.48 8.99 18.48
N PHE A 37 15.99 10.13 18.05
CA PHE A 37 17.18 10.23 17.19
C PHE A 37 17.10 9.36 15.92
N GLY A 38 15.88 9.12 15.41
CA GLY A 38 15.64 8.28 14.22
C GLY A 38 15.36 6.82 14.51
N GLU A 39 15.54 6.34 15.73
CA GLU A 39 15.21 4.97 16.14
C GLU A 39 13.77 4.89 16.66
N VAL A 40 13.09 3.77 16.33
CA VAL A 40 11.71 3.51 16.78
C VAL A 40 11.72 3.15 18.27
N VAL A 41 11.09 4.00 19.09
CA VAL A 41 10.95 3.79 20.55
C VAL A 41 9.56 3.23 20.88
N ASP A 42 8.51 3.80 20.26
CA ASP A 42 7.15 3.31 20.42
C ASP A 42 6.55 3.06 19.03
N PRO A 43 6.30 1.78 18.68
CA PRO A 43 5.90 1.40 17.34
C PRO A 43 4.43 1.64 17.03
N ASP A 44 3.54 1.77 18.00
CA ASP A 44 2.09 1.87 17.79
C ASP A 44 1.44 2.84 18.78
N LEU A 45 1.58 4.11 18.46
CA LEU A 45 0.93 5.17 19.22
C LEU A 45 -0.59 5.12 19.03
N LYS A 46 -1.31 4.89 20.11
CA LYS A 46 -2.78 4.86 20.09
C LYS A 46 -3.36 6.25 19.84
N PRO A 47 -4.58 6.37 19.29
CA PRO A 47 -5.26 7.64 19.16
C PRO A 47 -5.44 8.33 20.52
N GLY A 48 -5.20 9.64 20.55
CA GLY A 48 -5.31 10.43 21.77
C GLY A 48 -4.27 11.54 21.89
N LEU A 49 -4.22 12.14 23.06
CA LEU A 49 -3.25 13.16 23.42
C LEU A 49 -2.01 12.49 24.02
N HIS A 50 -0.84 12.86 23.50
CA HIS A 50 0.44 12.33 23.91
C HIS A 50 1.42 13.44 24.22
N VAL A 51 2.45 13.09 25.01
CA VAL A 51 3.55 13.98 25.35
C VAL A 51 4.84 13.44 24.75
N LYS A 52 5.63 14.30 24.15
CA LYS A 52 6.97 13.96 23.64
C LYS A 52 8.02 14.90 24.25
N ILE A 53 9.26 14.47 24.31
CA ILE A 53 10.38 15.33 24.68
C ILE A 53 10.73 16.14 23.42
N PRO A 54 10.57 17.48 23.43
CA PRO A 54 10.94 18.32 22.31
C PRO A 54 12.42 18.14 21.95
N PHE A 55 12.75 18.27 20.67
CA PHE A 55 14.11 18.14 20.10
C PHE A 55 14.71 16.72 20.12
N VAL A 56 14.34 15.86 21.06
CA VAL A 56 14.84 14.49 21.19
C VAL A 56 13.91 13.50 20.46
N ASN A 57 12.61 13.68 20.66
CA ASN A 57 11.61 12.78 20.10
C ASN A 57 10.92 13.42 18.88
N SER A 58 10.81 12.67 17.81
CA SER A 58 9.98 13.00 16.64
C SER A 58 8.86 11.99 16.47
N VAL A 59 7.72 12.46 15.98
CA VAL A 59 6.55 11.63 15.73
C VAL A 59 6.27 11.62 14.23
N ARG A 60 6.21 10.43 13.65
CA ARG A 60 5.72 10.23 12.27
C ARG A 60 4.31 9.69 12.32
N LYS A 61 3.42 10.32 11.56
CA LYS A 61 2.02 9.93 11.45
C LYS A 61 1.74 9.40 10.06
N PHE A 62 0.97 8.33 10.00
CA PHE A 62 0.56 7.67 8.77
C PHE A 62 -0.95 7.57 8.72
N ASP A 63 -1.52 7.57 7.52
CA ASP A 63 -2.95 7.29 7.36
C ASP A 63 -3.21 5.81 7.68
N GLY A 64 -4.05 5.55 8.69
CA GLY A 64 -4.44 4.21 9.12
C GLY A 64 -5.67 3.67 8.40
N ARG A 65 -6.24 4.45 7.46
CA ARG A 65 -7.40 4.04 6.67
C ARG A 65 -7.01 3.03 5.60
N LEU A 66 -8.02 2.46 4.99
CA LEU A 66 -7.87 1.60 3.82
C LEU A 66 -7.42 2.44 2.62
N ILE A 67 -6.28 2.10 2.04
CA ILE A 67 -5.67 2.79 0.91
C ILE A 67 -5.75 1.87 -0.30
N THR A 68 -6.08 2.45 -1.45
CA THR A 68 -6.07 1.73 -2.73
C THR A 68 -4.77 2.02 -3.46
N VAL A 69 -4.12 0.97 -3.93
CA VAL A 69 -3.00 1.05 -4.85
C VAL A 69 -3.44 0.49 -6.20
N ASP A 70 -3.31 1.31 -7.24
CA ASP A 70 -3.52 0.90 -8.62
C ASP A 70 -2.19 0.43 -9.21
N SER A 71 -2.16 -0.82 -9.69
CA SER A 71 -1.04 -1.34 -10.47
C SER A 71 -1.19 -0.89 -11.91
N GLN A 72 -0.08 -0.57 -12.57
CA GLN A 72 -0.12 -0.32 -14.01
C GLN A 72 -0.45 -1.60 -14.76
N PRO A 73 -1.24 -1.54 -15.85
CA PRO A 73 -1.51 -2.70 -16.69
C PRO A 73 -0.21 -3.34 -17.17
N GLU A 74 -0.07 -4.64 -16.97
CA GLU A 74 1.14 -5.39 -17.32
C GLU A 74 0.77 -6.61 -18.17
N ARG A 75 1.71 -7.03 -19.03
CA ARG A 75 1.55 -8.21 -19.88
C ARG A 75 1.97 -9.47 -19.11
N PHE A 76 1.06 -10.44 -19.04
CA PHE A 76 1.29 -11.76 -18.45
C PHE A 76 1.09 -12.85 -19.49
N PHE A 77 1.78 -13.98 -19.32
CA PHE A 77 1.63 -15.14 -20.18
C PHE A 77 0.95 -16.27 -19.40
N THR A 78 -0.07 -16.88 -20.02
CA THR A 78 -0.77 -18.05 -19.50
C THR A 78 0.06 -19.32 -19.71
N GLN A 79 -0.40 -20.44 -19.14
CA GLN A 79 0.19 -21.77 -19.38
C GLN A 79 0.25 -22.11 -20.88
N GLU A 80 -0.70 -21.62 -21.66
CA GLU A 80 -0.77 -21.81 -23.12
C GLU A 80 0.14 -20.86 -23.91
N GLN A 81 1.03 -20.10 -23.24
CA GLN A 81 1.91 -19.07 -23.85
C GLN A 81 1.12 -17.94 -24.54
N LYS A 82 -0.13 -17.72 -24.17
CA LYS A 82 -0.94 -16.62 -24.68
C LYS A 82 -0.76 -15.39 -23.78
N ALA A 83 -0.54 -14.24 -24.40
CA ALA A 83 -0.35 -12.98 -23.66
C ALA A 83 -1.71 -12.37 -23.29
N LEU A 84 -1.82 -11.91 -22.05
CA LEU A 84 -2.93 -11.13 -21.51
C LEU A 84 -2.39 -9.82 -20.94
N ILE A 85 -3.11 -8.72 -21.10
CA ILE A 85 -2.89 -7.47 -20.41
C ILE A 85 -3.87 -7.42 -19.24
N VAL A 86 -3.35 -7.38 -18.02
CA VAL A 86 -4.17 -7.37 -16.81
C VAL A 86 -3.97 -6.05 -16.08
N ASP A 87 -5.06 -5.34 -15.85
CA ASP A 87 -5.15 -4.17 -14.97
C ASP A 87 -5.71 -4.60 -13.62
N SER A 88 -5.03 -4.24 -12.53
CA SER A 88 -5.39 -4.65 -11.19
C SER A 88 -5.22 -3.55 -10.16
N TYR A 89 -5.94 -3.66 -9.05
CA TYR A 89 -5.75 -2.82 -7.88
C TYR A 89 -5.76 -3.67 -6.62
N ALA A 90 -5.16 -3.15 -5.58
CA ALA A 90 -5.26 -3.74 -4.25
C ALA A 90 -5.67 -2.69 -3.22
N LYS A 91 -6.33 -3.16 -2.16
CA LYS A 91 -6.63 -2.37 -0.97
C LYS A 91 -5.81 -2.88 0.20
N PHE A 92 -5.13 -1.99 0.87
CA PHE A 92 -4.29 -2.32 2.01
C PHE A 92 -4.43 -1.30 3.13
N LYS A 93 -4.03 -1.68 4.33
CA LYS A 93 -3.91 -0.78 5.49
C LYS A 93 -2.60 -1.05 6.23
N ILE A 94 -2.08 -0.06 6.92
CA ILE A 94 -0.90 -0.21 7.76
C ILE A 94 -1.30 -0.96 9.02
N LYS A 95 -0.64 -2.09 9.30
CA LYS A 95 -0.88 -2.93 10.49
C LYS A 95 0.26 -2.79 11.52
N ASP A 96 1.50 -2.81 11.06
CA ASP A 96 2.69 -2.65 11.87
C ASP A 96 3.44 -1.39 11.41
N THR A 97 3.32 -0.33 12.21
CA THR A 97 3.90 0.98 11.89
C THR A 97 5.41 1.01 11.96
N ALA A 98 6.02 0.19 12.83
CA ALA A 98 7.47 0.11 12.94
C ALA A 98 8.08 -0.55 11.69
N LYS A 99 7.53 -1.68 11.26
CA LYS A 99 7.95 -2.35 10.03
C LYS A 99 7.71 -1.47 8.81
N PHE A 100 6.54 -0.81 8.75
CA PHE A 100 6.23 0.13 7.68
C PHE A 100 7.26 1.24 7.59
N TYR A 101 7.60 1.85 8.73
CA TYR A 101 8.61 2.92 8.78
C TYR A 101 9.99 2.41 8.35
N THR A 102 10.45 1.28 8.87
CA THR A 102 11.77 0.74 8.53
C THR A 102 11.90 0.31 7.08
N ALA A 103 10.85 -0.27 6.50
CA ALA A 103 10.85 -0.75 5.12
C ALA A 103 10.72 0.38 4.08
N THR A 104 9.94 1.43 4.41
CA THR A 104 9.60 2.50 3.46
C THR A 104 10.17 3.86 3.81
N ASN A 105 10.85 3.98 4.97
CA ASN A 105 11.25 5.25 5.57
C ASN A 105 10.05 6.21 5.83
N GLY A 106 8.86 5.61 5.97
CA GLY A 106 7.62 6.35 6.16
C GLY A 106 7.04 6.99 4.90
N GLU A 107 7.54 6.64 3.71
CA GLU A 107 7.04 7.14 2.44
C GLU A 107 5.96 6.21 1.86
N MET A 108 4.75 6.75 1.71
CA MET A 108 3.61 6.01 1.16
C MET A 108 3.82 5.65 -0.32
N SER A 109 4.42 6.54 -1.10
CA SER A 109 4.76 6.30 -2.51
C SER A 109 5.66 5.09 -2.69
N ARG A 110 6.66 4.94 -1.81
CA ARG A 110 7.56 3.79 -1.81
C ARG A 110 6.85 2.50 -1.42
N ALA A 111 5.95 2.57 -0.43
CA ALA A 111 5.12 1.43 -0.06
C ALA A 111 4.23 0.96 -1.21
N MET A 112 3.56 1.90 -1.89
CA MET A 112 2.73 1.61 -3.06
C MET A 112 3.53 0.97 -4.20
N ALA A 113 4.72 1.49 -4.51
CA ALA A 113 5.58 0.94 -5.55
C ALA A 113 6.02 -0.49 -5.25
N LEU A 114 6.47 -0.75 -4.00
CA LEU A 114 6.86 -2.08 -3.56
C LEU A 114 5.68 -3.06 -3.56
N LEU A 115 4.51 -2.60 -3.15
CA LEU A 115 3.31 -3.43 -3.14
C LEU A 115 2.83 -3.75 -4.56
N SER A 116 2.79 -2.76 -5.48
CA SER A 116 2.47 -2.99 -6.90
C SER A 116 3.40 -4.03 -7.52
N GLN A 117 4.70 -3.95 -7.27
CA GLN A 117 5.65 -4.94 -7.76
C GLN A 117 5.34 -6.36 -7.24
N ARG A 118 4.95 -6.49 -5.97
CA ARG A 118 4.58 -7.79 -5.38
C ARG A 118 3.27 -8.32 -5.95
N ILE A 119 2.28 -7.45 -6.16
CA ILE A 119 1.01 -7.80 -6.81
C ILE A 119 1.28 -8.34 -8.21
N ASN A 120 2.07 -7.63 -9.02
CA ASN A 120 2.40 -8.04 -10.38
C ASN A 120 3.17 -9.38 -10.41
N ASN A 121 4.11 -9.59 -9.49
CA ASN A 121 4.80 -10.88 -9.37
C ASN A 121 3.86 -12.02 -8.95
N GLY A 122 2.95 -11.75 -8.01
CA GLY A 122 1.94 -12.71 -7.59
C GLY A 122 0.98 -13.06 -8.72
N LEU A 123 0.47 -12.05 -9.44
CA LEU A 123 -0.37 -12.25 -10.62
C LEU A 123 0.35 -13.04 -11.71
N ARG A 124 1.63 -12.73 -11.99
CA ARG A 124 2.43 -13.46 -12.97
C ARG A 124 2.50 -14.95 -12.64
N ASN A 125 2.78 -15.30 -11.40
CA ASN A 125 2.86 -16.69 -10.96
C ASN A 125 1.51 -17.40 -11.06
N GLN A 126 0.42 -16.72 -10.69
CA GLN A 126 -0.92 -17.28 -10.74
C GLN A 126 -1.46 -17.46 -12.16
N VAL A 127 -1.18 -16.50 -13.06
CA VAL A 127 -1.60 -16.55 -14.47
C VAL A 127 -0.77 -17.57 -15.25
N ALA A 128 0.53 -17.73 -14.96
CA ALA A 128 1.43 -18.63 -15.67
C ALA A 128 1.06 -20.11 -15.57
N VAL A 129 0.34 -20.50 -14.53
CA VAL A 129 -0.07 -21.90 -14.28
C VAL A 129 -1.51 -22.18 -14.69
N ARG A 130 -2.21 -21.19 -15.26
CA ARG A 130 -3.64 -21.28 -15.64
C ARG A 130 -3.86 -21.04 -17.12
N THR A 131 -4.98 -21.56 -17.62
CA THR A 131 -5.46 -21.30 -18.98
C THR A 131 -6.17 -19.96 -19.08
N ILE A 132 -6.37 -19.44 -20.30
CA ILE A 132 -7.16 -18.22 -20.50
C ILE A 132 -8.57 -18.36 -19.93
N GLN A 133 -9.22 -19.51 -20.14
CA GLN A 133 -10.56 -19.75 -19.66
C GLN A 133 -10.67 -19.64 -18.14
N GLU A 134 -9.76 -20.22 -17.39
CA GLU A 134 -9.71 -20.16 -15.93
C GLU A 134 -9.48 -18.73 -15.42
N VAL A 135 -8.63 -17.97 -16.11
CA VAL A 135 -8.34 -16.57 -15.73
C VAL A 135 -9.52 -15.62 -16.04
N VAL A 136 -10.25 -15.86 -17.13
CA VAL A 136 -11.35 -14.98 -17.61
C VAL A 136 -12.71 -15.40 -17.07
N SER A 137 -12.95 -16.71 -16.85
CA SER A 137 -14.21 -17.27 -16.39
C SER A 137 -14.31 -17.47 -14.87
N GLY A 138 -15.16 -18.35 -14.39
CA GLY A 138 -15.64 -18.46 -13.00
C GLY A 138 -14.62 -18.70 -11.87
N GLU A 139 -13.38 -19.10 -12.14
CA GLU A 139 -12.34 -19.35 -11.11
C GLU A 139 -11.55 -18.10 -10.73
N ARG A 140 -11.92 -16.95 -11.30
CA ARG A 140 -11.27 -15.66 -11.05
C ARG A 140 -11.32 -15.24 -9.57
N ASP A 141 -12.44 -15.49 -8.88
CA ASP A 141 -12.59 -15.11 -7.49
C ASP A 141 -11.73 -15.97 -6.57
N GLU A 142 -11.60 -17.27 -6.86
CA GLU A 142 -10.70 -18.16 -6.12
C GLU A 142 -9.24 -17.75 -6.32
N LEU A 143 -8.82 -17.49 -7.55
CA LEU A 143 -7.49 -16.96 -7.87
C LEU A 143 -7.18 -15.67 -7.09
N MET A 144 -8.14 -14.74 -7.02
CA MET A 144 -7.96 -13.47 -6.30
C MET A 144 -7.89 -13.67 -4.78
N ASN A 145 -8.62 -14.62 -4.23
CA ASN A 145 -8.57 -14.95 -2.82
C ASN A 145 -7.21 -15.56 -2.44
N ASP A 146 -6.74 -16.56 -3.19
CA ASP A 146 -5.42 -17.18 -3.01
C ASP A 146 -4.30 -16.13 -3.11
N LEU A 147 -4.39 -15.26 -4.11
CA LEU A 147 -3.43 -14.18 -4.30
C LEU A 147 -3.44 -13.20 -3.12
N THR A 148 -4.62 -12.82 -2.63
CA THR A 148 -4.77 -11.90 -1.50
C THR A 148 -4.19 -12.50 -0.23
N GLU A 149 -4.45 -13.78 0.06
CA GLU A 149 -3.92 -14.48 1.23
C GLU A 149 -2.39 -14.56 1.20
N ASN A 150 -1.83 -15.01 0.07
CA ASN A 150 -0.38 -15.08 -0.10
C ASN A 150 0.30 -13.70 -0.01
N LEU A 151 -0.27 -12.69 -0.64
CA LEU A 151 0.25 -11.32 -0.59
C LEU A 151 0.16 -10.73 0.81
N THR A 152 -0.91 -11.04 1.57
CA THR A 152 -1.09 -10.56 2.94
C THR A 152 0.05 -11.03 3.84
N VAL A 153 0.41 -12.31 3.78
CA VAL A 153 1.52 -12.85 4.58
C VAL A 153 2.84 -12.14 4.23
N VAL A 154 3.19 -12.12 2.94
CA VAL A 154 4.44 -11.53 2.48
C VAL A 154 4.51 -10.01 2.73
N ALA A 155 3.42 -9.28 2.52
CA ALA A 155 3.36 -7.84 2.73
C ALA A 155 3.41 -7.47 4.22
N GLN A 156 2.77 -8.27 5.08
CA GLN A 156 2.80 -8.05 6.52
C GLN A 156 4.20 -8.29 7.10
N GLU A 157 4.89 -9.31 6.65
CA GLU A 157 6.24 -9.63 7.13
C GLU A 157 7.28 -8.60 6.67
N SER A 158 7.19 -8.17 5.43
CA SER A 158 8.22 -7.33 4.79
C SER A 158 7.95 -5.83 4.85
N LEU A 159 6.69 -5.40 4.83
CA LEU A 159 6.30 -4.00 4.76
C LEU A 159 5.44 -3.54 5.95
N GLY A 160 4.99 -4.46 6.81
CA GLY A 160 4.09 -4.14 7.90
C GLY A 160 2.68 -3.71 7.47
N VAL A 161 2.25 -4.06 6.24
CA VAL A 161 0.94 -3.76 5.70
C VAL A 161 0.09 -5.03 5.57
N GLU A 162 -1.21 -4.90 5.79
CA GLU A 162 -2.18 -5.96 5.57
C GLU A 162 -2.93 -5.67 4.27
N VAL A 163 -2.81 -6.58 3.30
CA VAL A 163 -3.57 -6.53 2.05
C VAL A 163 -4.97 -7.08 2.35
N VAL A 164 -5.99 -6.26 2.14
CA VAL A 164 -7.38 -6.61 2.46
C VAL A 164 -8.08 -7.26 1.27
N ASP A 165 -7.76 -6.78 0.07
CA ASP A 165 -8.40 -7.24 -1.16
C ASP A 165 -7.51 -6.95 -2.37
N VAL A 166 -7.49 -7.88 -3.31
CA VAL A 166 -6.84 -7.71 -4.62
C VAL A 166 -7.89 -8.02 -5.70
N ARG A 167 -8.05 -7.12 -6.66
CA ARG A 167 -9.01 -7.28 -7.75
C ARG A 167 -8.39 -6.93 -9.09
N VAL A 168 -8.78 -7.69 -10.08
CA VAL A 168 -8.53 -7.36 -11.49
C VAL A 168 -9.65 -6.46 -11.97
N LYS A 169 -9.30 -5.29 -12.53
CA LYS A 169 -10.25 -4.36 -13.16
C LYS A 169 -10.62 -4.84 -14.56
N GLN A 170 -9.59 -5.16 -15.35
CA GLN A 170 -9.75 -5.50 -16.77
C GLN A 170 -8.70 -6.50 -17.19
N ILE A 171 -9.10 -7.39 -18.12
CA ILE A 171 -8.21 -8.34 -18.80
C ILE A 171 -8.44 -8.13 -20.29
N ASP A 172 -7.37 -7.72 -20.99
CA ASP A 172 -7.39 -7.49 -22.43
C ASP A 172 -6.43 -8.42 -23.15
N LEU A 173 -6.76 -8.71 -24.41
CA LEU A 173 -5.81 -9.32 -25.33
C LEU A 173 -4.90 -8.23 -25.92
N PRO A 174 -3.61 -8.48 -26.06
CA PRO A 174 -2.72 -7.54 -26.74
C PRO A 174 -3.22 -7.22 -28.16
N PRO A 175 -3.07 -5.97 -28.63
CA PRO A 175 -3.56 -5.56 -29.96
C PRO A 175 -3.00 -6.41 -31.08
N ASP A 176 -1.78 -6.91 -30.95
CA ASP A 176 -1.10 -7.78 -31.95
C ASP A 176 -1.86 -9.11 -32.17
N VAL A 177 -2.61 -9.57 -31.16
CA VAL A 177 -3.36 -10.84 -31.21
C VAL A 177 -4.84 -10.58 -31.49
N SER A 178 -5.39 -9.46 -31.06
CA SER A 178 -6.79 -9.10 -31.19
C SER A 178 -7.23 -9.04 -32.66
N GLU A 179 -6.40 -8.44 -33.54
CA GLU A 179 -6.73 -8.33 -34.95
C GLU A 179 -6.80 -9.67 -35.67
N SER A 180 -5.93 -10.61 -35.32
CA SER A 180 -5.95 -11.97 -35.87
C SER A 180 -7.16 -12.78 -35.39
N VAL A 181 -7.56 -12.59 -34.14
CA VAL A 181 -8.75 -13.25 -33.56
C VAL A 181 -10.03 -12.68 -34.15
N TYR A 182 -10.13 -11.36 -34.31
CA TYR A 182 -11.27 -10.71 -34.97
C TYR A 182 -11.43 -11.15 -36.43
N ARG A 183 -10.33 -11.22 -37.18
CA ARG A 183 -10.37 -11.74 -38.56
C ARG A 183 -10.85 -13.18 -38.62
N ARG A 184 -10.40 -14.02 -37.70
CA ARG A 184 -10.81 -15.43 -37.62
C ARG A 184 -12.30 -15.56 -37.26
N MET A 185 -12.78 -14.83 -36.26
CA MET A 185 -14.18 -14.79 -35.87
C MET A 185 -15.09 -14.29 -37.00
N ASN A 186 -14.66 -13.27 -37.74
CA ASN A 186 -15.42 -12.77 -38.89
C ASN A 186 -15.44 -13.81 -40.02
N ALA A 187 -14.32 -14.48 -40.31
CA ALA A 187 -14.26 -15.54 -41.32
C ALA A 187 -15.06 -16.79 -40.94
N GLU A 188 -15.22 -17.11 -39.66
CA GLU A 188 -16.09 -18.19 -39.18
C GLU A 188 -17.57 -17.81 -39.30
N ARG A 189 -17.95 -16.57 -38.98
CA ARG A 189 -19.33 -16.07 -39.18
C ARG A 189 -19.73 -16.01 -40.65
N GLU A 190 -18.81 -15.66 -41.56
CA GLU A 190 -19.08 -15.66 -43.00
C GLU A 190 -19.22 -17.08 -43.59
N LYS A 191 -18.73 -18.11 -42.92
CA LYS A 191 -18.91 -19.51 -43.34
C LYS A 191 -20.21 -20.14 -42.85
N GLU A 192 -20.81 -19.57 -41.80
CA GLU A 192 -22.06 -20.04 -41.22
C GLU A 192 -23.30 -19.31 -41.81
N ALA A 193 -23.10 -18.25 -42.58
CA ALA A 193 -24.13 -17.49 -43.30
C ALA A 193 -24.24 -17.90 -44.77
#